data_9fccb865594a48c7b6fab2e13c8a1d07
#
_entry.id   9fccb865594a48c7b6fab2e13c8a1d07
#
_cell.length_a   1.000
_cell.length_b   1.000
_cell.length_c   1.000
_cell.angle_alpha   90.00
_cell.angle_beta   90.00
_cell.angle_gamma   90.00
#
_symmetry.space_group_name_H-M   'P 1'
#
loop_
_entity.id
_entity.type
_entity.pdbx_description
1 polymer ?
#
loop_
_entity_poly.entity_id
_entity_poly.type
_entity_poly.pdbx_seq_one_letter_code
_entity_poly.pdbx_strand_id
1 'polypeptide(L)'
;MDKNQLGVQYMQEGKWEEAAKIFNEIIEENPNDPIAYINFGNVLSAVGDDEKALKFYQKAIELDENTAAAYYSAGTIYFSLDQFDKAKNMFEQAMKKGLHTSDNYFMLGLTLVQLDQGKFALPYLQRSVELNEEDAEARFQYGLCLAQLELIDEAIVQFEKCIELDEEHTDAMYNLGVSYAFKEKADKALEMFDKVLEIQPDHLLAGHAKKLIESAK
;
A
#
# COMPACT_ATOMS: atom_id res chain seq x y z
N MET A 1 -24.43 -10.29 -21.34
CA MET A 1 -23.49 -9.81 -20.32
C MET A 1 -24.24 -8.77 -19.49
N ASP A 2 -24.18 -8.86 -18.19
CA ASP A 2 -24.75 -7.86 -17.30
C ASP A 2 -24.04 -6.50 -17.51
N LYS A 3 -24.78 -5.37 -17.43
CA LYS A 3 -24.20 -4.03 -17.61
C LYS A 3 -23.05 -3.76 -16.63
N ASN A 4 -23.16 -4.20 -15.37
CA ASN A 4 -22.07 -4.09 -14.40
C ASN A 4 -20.80 -4.81 -14.86
N GLN A 5 -20.92 -6.03 -15.36
CA GLN A 5 -19.78 -6.78 -15.90
C GLN A 5 -19.16 -6.09 -17.11
N LEU A 6 -19.98 -5.50 -17.98
CA LEU A 6 -19.50 -4.74 -19.14
C LEU A 6 -18.73 -3.48 -18.71
N GLY A 7 -19.27 -2.72 -17.74
CA GLY A 7 -18.60 -1.55 -17.19
C GLY A 7 -17.25 -1.89 -16.56
N VAL A 8 -17.19 -2.96 -15.75
CA VAL A 8 -15.94 -3.46 -15.15
C VAL A 8 -14.95 -3.90 -16.23
N GLN A 9 -15.42 -4.59 -17.29
CA GLN A 9 -14.55 -4.97 -18.40
C GLN A 9 -13.94 -3.73 -19.07
N TYR A 10 -14.73 -2.69 -19.33
CA TYR A 10 -14.21 -1.44 -19.90
C TYR A 10 -13.19 -0.77 -18.99
N MET A 11 -13.37 -0.82 -17.65
CA MET A 11 -12.34 -0.35 -16.71
C MET A 11 -11.03 -1.14 -16.84
N GLN A 12 -11.10 -2.46 -16.93
CA GLN A 12 -9.92 -3.33 -17.11
C GLN A 12 -9.20 -3.07 -18.43
N GLU A 13 -9.94 -2.68 -19.48
CA GLU A 13 -9.40 -2.31 -20.79
C GLU A 13 -8.91 -0.84 -20.85
N GLY A 14 -9.02 -0.07 -19.77
CA GLY A 14 -8.67 1.36 -19.73
C GLY A 14 -9.63 2.27 -20.50
N LYS A 15 -10.81 1.77 -20.87
CA LYS A 15 -11.85 2.49 -21.61
C LYS A 15 -12.77 3.26 -20.65
N TRP A 16 -12.19 4.29 -20.04
CA TRP A 16 -12.84 5.02 -18.93
C TRP A 16 -14.13 5.73 -19.32
N GLU A 17 -14.20 6.29 -20.54
CA GLU A 17 -15.41 6.97 -21.02
C GLU A 17 -16.57 6.00 -21.24
N GLU A 18 -16.29 4.82 -21.79
CA GLU A 18 -17.28 3.78 -22.02
C GLU A 18 -17.76 3.20 -20.68
N ALA A 19 -16.85 2.96 -19.74
CA ALA A 19 -17.19 2.52 -18.39
C ALA A 19 -18.10 3.54 -17.70
N ALA A 20 -17.75 4.83 -17.77
CA ALA A 20 -18.54 5.92 -17.19
C ALA A 20 -19.97 5.97 -17.75
N LYS A 21 -20.14 5.80 -19.07
CA LYS A 21 -21.46 5.75 -19.71
C LYS A 21 -22.31 4.61 -19.17
N ILE A 22 -21.72 3.40 -19.08
CA ILE A 22 -22.43 2.22 -18.57
C ILE A 22 -22.86 2.42 -17.12
N PHE A 23 -21.96 2.89 -16.24
CA PHE A 23 -22.35 3.10 -14.84
C PHE A 23 -23.35 4.24 -14.66
N ASN A 24 -23.29 5.30 -15.47
CA ASN A 24 -24.30 6.33 -15.47
C ASN A 24 -25.68 5.77 -15.88
N GLU A 25 -25.75 4.94 -16.94
CA GLU A 25 -27.00 4.27 -17.33
C GLU A 25 -27.57 3.40 -16.20
N ILE A 26 -26.69 2.64 -15.49
CA ILE A 26 -27.12 1.82 -14.36
C ILE A 26 -27.72 2.71 -13.24
N ILE A 27 -27.07 3.83 -12.92
CA ILE A 27 -27.55 4.79 -11.92
C ILE A 27 -28.90 5.40 -12.34
N GLU A 28 -29.08 5.73 -13.62
CA GLU A 28 -30.37 6.25 -14.14
C GLU A 28 -31.48 5.21 -14.05
N GLU A 29 -31.19 3.93 -14.34
CA GLU A 29 -32.15 2.82 -14.26
C GLU A 29 -32.44 2.42 -12.81
N ASN A 30 -31.43 2.43 -11.93
CA ASN A 30 -31.54 2.09 -10.52
C ASN A 30 -30.75 3.08 -9.62
N PRO A 31 -31.33 4.22 -9.26
CA PRO A 31 -30.66 5.24 -8.44
C PRO A 31 -30.32 4.82 -7.01
N ASN A 32 -30.75 3.63 -6.59
CA ASN A 32 -30.49 3.08 -5.25
C ASN A 32 -29.48 1.93 -5.26
N ASP A 33 -28.76 1.71 -6.35
CA ASP A 33 -27.72 0.70 -6.42
C ASP A 33 -26.36 1.26 -5.94
N PRO A 34 -25.90 0.95 -4.71
CA PRO A 34 -24.64 1.47 -4.19
C PRO A 34 -23.43 1.00 -5.00
N ILE A 35 -23.50 -0.18 -5.64
CA ILE A 35 -22.40 -0.74 -6.43
C ILE A 35 -22.12 0.11 -7.66
N ALA A 36 -23.18 0.60 -8.33
CA ALA A 36 -23.03 1.48 -9.48
C ALA A 36 -22.30 2.79 -9.12
N TYR A 37 -22.62 3.37 -7.95
CA TYR A 37 -21.93 4.57 -7.46
C TYR A 37 -20.46 4.28 -7.12
N ILE A 38 -20.14 3.14 -6.49
CA ILE A 38 -18.75 2.76 -6.24
C ILE A 38 -17.97 2.63 -7.55
N ASN A 39 -18.51 1.90 -8.50
CA ASN A 39 -17.85 1.66 -9.78
C ASN A 39 -17.66 2.96 -10.57
N PHE A 40 -18.66 3.85 -10.56
CA PHE A 40 -18.51 5.16 -11.19
C PHE A 40 -17.47 6.02 -10.46
N GLY A 41 -17.45 5.99 -9.14
CA GLY A 41 -16.40 6.61 -8.33
C GLY A 41 -15.00 6.09 -8.68
N ASN A 42 -14.83 4.76 -8.85
CA ASN A 42 -13.57 4.16 -9.26
C ASN A 42 -13.13 4.65 -10.65
N VAL A 43 -14.06 4.81 -11.61
CA VAL A 43 -13.74 5.41 -12.93
C VAL A 43 -13.26 6.85 -12.78
N LEU A 44 -13.95 7.66 -11.95
CA LEU A 44 -13.57 9.05 -11.72
C LEU A 44 -12.19 9.18 -11.07
N SER A 45 -11.90 8.33 -10.08
CA SER A 45 -10.58 8.30 -9.45
C SER A 45 -9.48 7.88 -10.45
N ALA A 46 -9.75 6.90 -11.31
CA ALA A 46 -8.79 6.45 -12.32
C ALA A 46 -8.43 7.55 -13.35
N VAL A 47 -9.33 8.50 -13.59
CA VAL A 47 -9.08 9.67 -14.46
C VAL A 47 -8.63 10.91 -13.68
N GLY A 48 -8.40 10.80 -12.38
CA GLY A 48 -7.88 11.86 -11.52
C GLY A 48 -8.93 12.86 -11.00
N ASP A 49 -10.23 12.56 -11.13
CA ASP A 49 -11.31 13.42 -10.59
C ASP A 49 -11.70 12.94 -9.16
N ASP A 50 -10.72 12.99 -8.25
CA ASP A 50 -10.86 12.49 -6.89
C ASP A 50 -11.98 13.19 -6.10
N GLU A 51 -12.18 14.50 -6.34
CA GLU A 51 -13.24 15.24 -5.66
C GLU A 51 -14.64 14.70 -5.99
N LYS A 52 -14.88 14.36 -7.26
CA LYS A 52 -16.15 13.74 -7.64
C LYS A 52 -16.21 12.29 -7.19
N ALA A 53 -15.11 11.53 -7.31
CA ALA A 53 -15.06 10.14 -6.83
C ALA A 53 -15.50 10.05 -5.36
N LEU A 54 -14.97 10.91 -4.49
CA LEU A 54 -15.38 10.96 -3.07
C LEU A 54 -16.88 11.23 -2.88
N LYS A 55 -17.51 12.08 -3.71
CA LYS A 55 -18.96 12.32 -3.65
C LYS A 55 -19.76 11.07 -4.04
N PHE A 56 -19.27 10.31 -5.01
CA PHE A 56 -19.90 9.05 -5.42
C PHE A 56 -19.75 7.97 -4.36
N TYR A 57 -18.58 7.83 -3.73
CA TYR A 57 -18.39 6.90 -2.60
C TYR A 57 -19.26 7.29 -1.39
N GLN A 58 -19.36 8.59 -1.10
CA GLN A 58 -20.24 9.06 -0.04
C GLN A 58 -21.71 8.69 -0.34
N LYS A 59 -22.15 8.84 -1.59
CA LYS A 59 -23.50 8.45 -2.00
C LYS A 59 -23.73 6.94 -1.88
N ALA A 60 -22.73 6.11 -2.22
CA ALA A 60 -22.81 4.67 -2.02
C ALA A 60 -22.99 4.31 -0.55
N ILE A 61 -22.24 4.96 0.34
CA ILE A 61 -22.32 4.76 1.80
C ILE A 61 -23.68 5.20 2.35
N GLU A 62 -24.26 6.29 1.84
CA GLU A 62 -25.60 6.74 2.22
C GLU A 62 -26.70 5.76 1.80
N LEU A 63 -26.51 5.06 0.67
CA LEU A 63 -27.46 4.04 0.19
C LEU A 63 -27.34 2.72 0.93
N ASP A 64 -26.09 2.31 1.26
CA ASP A 64 -25.81 1.15 2.08
C ASP A 64 -24.56 1.41 2.92
N GLU A 65 -24.74 1.58 4.22
CA GLU A 65 -23.64 1.82 5.15
C GLU A 65 -22.68 0.62 5.32
N ASN A 66 -23.01 -0.55 4.77
CA ASN A 66 -22.17 -1.75 4.83
C ASN A 66 -21.29 -1.94 3.59
N THR A 67 -21.27 -0.99 2.67
CA THR A 67 -20.40 -0.99 1.48
C THR A 67 -18.92 -0.79 1.84
N ALA A 68 -18.28 -1.83 2.34
CA ALA A 68 -16.87 -1.79 2.76
C ALA A 68 -15.93 -1.27 1.65
N ALA A 69 -16.22 -1.60 0.39
CA ALA A 69 -15.44 -1.15 -0.76
C ALA A 69 -15.46 0.39 -0.94
N ALA A 70 -16.60 1.05 -0.68
CA ALA A 70 -16.69 2.51 -0.77
C ALA A 70 -15.80 3.20 0.27
N TYR A 71 -15.76 2.68 1.49
CA TYR A 71 -14.86 3.18 2.53
C TYR A 71 -13.40 2.98 2.14
N TYR A 72 -13.03 1.80 1.64
CA TYR A 72 -11.67 1.50 1.20
C TYR A 72 -11.23 2.46 0.08
N SER A 73 -12.04 2.61 -0.97
CA SER A 73 -11.73 3.50 -2.10
C SER A 73 -11.63 4.97 -1.66
N ALA A 74 -12.51 5.44 -0.78
CA ALA A 74 -12.39 6.78 -0.20
C ALA A 74 -11.12 6.93 0.65
N GLY A 75 -10.76 5.91 1.42
CA GLY A 75 -9.53 5.87 2.20
C GLY A 75 -8.28 6.01 1.34
N THR A 76 -8.24 5.31 0.21
CA THR A 76 -7.14 5.38 -0.76
C THR A 76 -6.96 6.79 -1.32
N ILE A 77 -8.06 7.47 -1.69
CA ILE A 77 -7.99 8.88 -2.13
C ILE A 77 -7.49 9.78 -0.99
N TYR A 78 -8.03 9.65 0.23
CA TYR A 78 -7.55 10.47 1.33
C TYR A 78 -6.08 10.23 1.64
N PHE A 79 -5.59 9.00 1.50
CA PHE A 79 -4.16 8.68 1.65
C PHE A 79 -3.31 9.38 0.59
N SER A 80 -3.70 9.34 -0.69
CA SER A 80 -2.99 10.01 -1.79
C SER A 80 -2.98 11.53 -1.69
N LEU A 81 -3.94 12.10 -0.94
CA LEU A 81 -4.03 13.54 -0.65
C LEU A 81 -3.37 13.92 0.69
N ASP A 82 -2.57 13.04 1.28
CA ASP A 82 -1.92 13.20 2.60
C ASP A 82 -2.89 13.51 3.76
N GLN A 83 -4.18 13.19 3.59
CA GLN A 83 -5.20 13.39 4.62
C GLN A 83 -5.29 12.13 5.51
N PHE A 84 -4.18 11.79 6.17
CA PHE A 84 -3.99 10.50 6.84
C PHE A 84 -5.00 10.21 7.97
N ASP A 85 -5.47 11.22 8.72
CA ASP A 85 -6.51 11.00 9.73
C ASP A 85 -7.84 10.55 9.11
N LYS A 86 -8.20 11.11 7.93
CA LYS A 86 -9.39 10.69 7.21
C LYS A 86 -9.20 9.32 6.59
N ALA A 87 -8.03 9.06 5.99
CA ALA A 87 -7.68 7.76 5.42
C ALA A 87 -7.79 6.65 6.48
N LYS A 88 -7.19 6.86 7.66
CA LYS A 88 -7.29 5.94 8.80
C LYS A 88 -8.75 5.63 9.15
N ASN A 89 -9.57 6.67 9.31
CA ASN A 89 -10.99 6.46 9.63
C ASN A 89 -11.68 5.60 8.56
N MET A 90 -11.44 5.88 7.28
CA MET A 90 -12.05 5.14 6.18
C MET A 90 -11.61 3.68 6.14
N PHE A 91 -10.31 3.37 6.28
CA PHE A 91 -9.83 1.99 6.32
C PHE A 91 -10.33 1.22 7.56
N GLU A 92 -10.41 1.89 8.72
CA GLU A 92 -11.03 1.30 9.91
C GLU A 92 -12.52 1.00 9.71
N GLN A 93 -13.27 1.89 9.02
CA GLN A 93 -14.67 1.61 8.67
C GLN A 93 -14.77 0.45 7.69
N ALA A 94 -13.93 0.41 6.63
CA ALA A 94 -13.89 -0.71 5.71
C ALA A 94 -13.68 -2.05 6.45
N MET A 95 -12.74 -2.09 7.39
CA MET A 95 -12.50 -3.27 8.23
C MET A 95 -13.72 -3.62 9.10
N LYS A 96 -14.36 -2.64 9.76
CA LYS A 96 -15.58 -2.86 10.56
C LYS A 96 -16.75 -3.38 9.73
N LYS A 97 -16.78 -3.04 8.44
CA LYS A 97 -17.79 -3.51 7.48
C LYS A 97 -17.39 -4.82 6.78
N GLY A 98 -16.32 -5.48 7.25
CA GLY A 98 -15.93 -6.83 6.85
C GLY A 98 -14.82 -6.92 5.80
N LEU A 99 -14.18 -5.83 5.42
CA LEU A 99 -13.05 -5.88 4.47
C LEU A 99 -11.75 -6.27 5.19
N HIS A 100 -11.54 -7.56 5.36
CA HIS A 100 -10.36 -8.14 6.00
C HIS A 100 -9.36 -8.66 4.96
N THR A 101 -9.00 -7.82 3.98
CA THR A 101 -8.02 -8.13 2.93
C THR A 101 -6.61 -7.67 3.31
N SER A 102 -5.58 -8.28 2.70
CA SER A 102 -4.19 -7.83 2.83
C SER A 102 -4.05 -6.34 2.53
N ASP A 103 -4.67 -5.87 1.44
CA ASP A 103 -4.59 -4.48 1.01
C ASP A 103 -5.16 -3.50 2.04
N ASN A 104 -6.33 -3.81 2.64
CA ASN A 104 -6.90 -2.91 3.65
C ASN A 104 -6.04 -2.86 4.92
N TYR A 105 -5.48 -4.00 5.33
CA TYR A 105 -4.53 -4.03 6.45
C TYR A 105 -3.24 -3.29 6.12
N PHE A 106 -2.71 -3.45 4.90
CA PHE A 106 -1.53 -2.74 4.42
C PHE A 106 -1.74 -1.23 4.43
N MET A 107 -2.81 -0.74 3.80
CA MET A 107 -3.12 0.68 3.72
C MET A 107 -3.37 1.32 5.09
N LEU A 108 -4.04 0.59 6.01
CA LEU A 108 -4.21 1.06 7.38
C LEU A 108 -2.87 1.12 8.13
N GLY A 109 -2.02 0.10 7.95
CA GLY A 109 -0.67 0.08 8.51
C GLY A 109 0.19 1.24 8.01
N LEU A 110 0.25 1.46 6.70
CA LEU A 110 0.96 2.60 6.10
C LEU A 110 0.43 3.94 6.60
N THR A 111 -0.89 4.07 6.68
CA THR A 111 -1.52 5.30 7.17
C THR A 111 -1.09 5.60 8.61
N LEU A 112 -1.00 4.58 9.46
CA LEU A 112 -0.53 4.72 10.83
C LEU A 112 0.96 5.07 10.91
N VAL A 113 1.79 4.55 10.00
CA VAL A 113 3.20 4.95 9.88
C VAL A 113 3.30 6.43 9.52
N GLN A 114 2.52 6.91 8.55
CA GLN A 114 2.50 8.34 8.16
C GLN A 114 2.02 9.26 9.29
N LEU A 115 1.21 8.76 10.21
CA LEU A 115 0.77 9.47 11.40
C LEU A 115 1.77 9.38 12.58
N ASP A 116 2.98 8.84 12.36
CA ASP A 116 3.97 8.57 13.42
C ASP A 116 3.44 7.64 14.54
N GLN A 117 2.55 6.72 14.17
CA GLN A 117 1.92 5.75 15.05
C GLN A 117 2.44 4.31 14.79
N GLY A 118 3.75 4.16 14.58
CA GLY A 118 4.38 2.88 14.17
C GLY A 118 4.03 1.69 15.08
N LYS A 119 3.94 1.89 16.40
CA LYS A 119 3.53 0.81 17.33
C LYS A 119 2.11 0.28 17.05
N PHE A 120 1.21 1.13 16.59
CA PHE A 120 -0.15 0.75 16.20
C PHE A 120 -0.19 0.21 14.77
N ALA A 121 0.75 0.60 13.90
CA ALA A 121 0.86 0.08 12.54
C ALA A 121 1.28 -1.39 12.50
N LEU A 122 2.17 -1.80 13.43
CA LEU A 122 2.83 -3.10 13.43
C LEU A 122 1.86 -4.29 13.26
N PRO A 123 0.77 -4.44 14.05
CA PRO A 123 -0.13 -5.59 13.91
C PRO A 123 -0.88 -5.61 12.58
N TYR A 124 -1.12 -4.45 11.96
CA TYR A 124 -1.77 -4.38 10.65
C TYR A 124 -0.80 -4.76 9.52
N LEU A 125 0.43 -4.26 9.53
CA LEU A 125 1.46 -4.65 8.57
C LEU A 125 1.79 -6.14 8.69
N GLN A 126 1.91 -6.67 9.90
CA GLN A 126 2.05 -8.10 10.13
C GLN A 126 0.88 -8.87 9.52
N ARG A 127 -0.38 -8.43 9.77
CA ARG A 127 -1.55 -9.13 9.24
C ARG A 127 -1.63 -9.08 7.72
N SER A 128 -1.17 -7.99 7.11
CA SER A 128 -1.08 -7.89 5.64
C SER A 128 -0.18 -8.98 5.06
N VAL A 129 1.06 -9.10 5.57
CA VAL A 129 2.01 -10.11 5.08
C VAL A 129 1.60 -11.55 5.41
N GLU A 130 0.81 -11.78 6.46
CA GLU A 130 0.22 -13.09 6.76
C GLU A 130 -0.87 -13.49 5.76
N LEU A 131 -1.62 -12.52 5.24
CA LEU A 131 -2.71 -12.74 4.27
C LEU A 131 -2.20 -12.84 2.83
N ASN A 132 -1.11 -12.17 2.51
CA ASN A 132 -0.42 -12.24 1.23
C ASN A 132 1.09 -12.36 1.45
N GLU A 133 1.58 -13.59 1.51
CA GLU A 133 2.98 -13.86 1.80
C GLU A 133 3.92 -13.51 0.65
N GLU A 134 3.39 -13.30 -0.57
CA GLU A 134 4.16 -13.00 -1.78
C GLU A 134 4.23 -11.50 -2.11
N ASP A 135 3.77 -10.63 -1.21
CA ASP A 135 3.82 -9.19 -1.36
C ASP A 135 5.16 -8.64 -0.84
N ALA A 136 6.10 -8.41 -1.77
CA ALA A 136 7.43 -7.89 -1.43
C ALA A 136 7.36 -6.49 -0.80
N GLU A 137 6.47 -5.62 -1.30
CA GLU A 137 6.30 -4.26 -0.77
C GLU A 137 5.73 -4.28 0.66
N ALA A 138 4.73 -5.12 0.93
CA ALA A 138 4.19 -5.26 2.28
C ALA A 138 5.26 -5.77 3.27
N ARG A 139 6.12 -6.70 2.85
CA ARG A 139 7.26 -7.17 3.65
C ARG A 139 8.27 -6.07 3.90
N PHE A 140 8.60 -5.29 2.88
CA PHE A 140 9.51 -4.16 3.00
C PHE A 140 9.00 -3.14 4.03
N GLN A 141 7.75 -2.70 3.90
CA GLN A 141 7.14 -1.73 4.82
C GLN A 141 7.01 -2.27 6.25
N TYR A 142 6.71 -3.56 6.40
CA TYR A 142 6.71 -4.24 7.70
C TYR A 142 8.11 -4.25 8.30
N GLY A 143 9.15 -4.57 7.52
CA GLY A 143 10.54 -4.53 7.92
C GLY A 143 10.98 -3.13 8.36
N LEU A 144 10.60 -2.07 7.63
CA LEU A 144 10.87 -0.69 8.00
C LEU A 144 10.22 -0.32 9.34
N CYS A 145 8.97 -0.69 9.54
CA CYS A 145 8.25 -0.45 10.79
C CYS A 145 8.93 -1.15 11.97
N LEU A 146 9.36 -2.39 11.80
CA LEU A 146 10.12 -3.15 12.80
C LEU A 146 11.46 -2.47 13.13
N ALA A 147 12.20 -2.04 12.10
CA ALA A 147 13.49 -1.38 12.29
C ALA A 147 13.35 -0.04 13.04
N GLN A 148 12.32 0.74 12.73
CA GLN A 148 12.00 1.99 13.45
C GLN A 148 11.67 1.75 14.93
N LEU A 149 11.13 0.58 15.26
CA LEU A 149 10.84 0.16 16.63
C LEU A 149 12.01 -0.58 17.30
N GLU A 150 13.18 -0.57 16.67
CA GLU A 150 14.41 -1.25 17.14
C GLU A 150 14.30 -2.79 17.22
N LEU A 151 13.30 -3.38 16.56
CA LEU A 151 13.12 -4.82 16.43
C LEU A 151 13.97 -5.34 15.24
N ILE A 152 15.29 -5.19 15.34
CA ILE A 152 16.21 -5.33 14.22
C ILE A 152 16.30 -6.77 13.70
N ASP A 153 16.26 -7.78 14.58
CA ASP A 153 16.33 -9.17 14.14
C ASP A 153 15.10 -9.58 13.32
N GLU A 154 13.91 -9.11 13.72
CA GLU A 154 12.67 -9.33 12.99
C GLU A 154 12.65 -8.53 11.69
N ALA A 155 13.19 -7.31 11.68
CA ALA A 155 13.31 -6.48 10.46
C ALA A 155 14.20 -7.18 9.42
N ILE A 156 15.34 -7.75 9.83
CA ILE A 156 16.23 -8.51 8.95
C ILE A 156 15.45 -9.62 8.23
N VAL A 157 14.66 -10.40 8.96
CA VAL A 157 13.86 -11.49 8.37
C VAL A 157 12.89 -10.97 7.30
N GLN A 158 12.27 -9.80 7.51
CA GLN A 158 11.34 -9.26 6.53
C GLN A 158 12.06 -8.71 5.29
N PHE A 159 13.20 -8.04 5.46
CA PHE A 159 14.01 -7.58 4.34
C PHE A 159 14.58 -8.74 3.52
N GLU A 160 15.08 -9.82 4.18
CA GLU A 160 15.54 -11.03 3.48
C GLU A 160 14.42 -11.64 2.63
N LYS A 161 13.20 -11.79 3.19
CA LYS A 161 12.04 -12.30 2.45
C LYS A 161 11.58 -11.38 1.33
N CYS A 162 11.69 -10.05 1.52
CA CYS A 162 11.41 -9.09 0.46
C CYS A 162 12.35 -9.30 -0.73
N ILE A 163 13.66 -9.46 -0.46
CA ILE A 163 14.68 -9.68 -1.49
C ILE A 163 14.53 -11.06 -2.15
N GLU A 164 14.07 -12.08 -1.43
CA GLU A 164 13.73 -13.39 -2.03
C GLU A 164 12.58 -13.30 -3.05
N LEU A 165 11.63 -12.37 -2.84
CA LEU A 165 10.49 -12.15 -3.74
C LEU A 165 10.82 -11.18 -4.88
N ASP A 166 11.68 -10.20 -4.62
CA ASP A 166 12.13 -9.19 -5.58
C ASP A 166 13.65 -9.01 -5.43
N GLU A 167 14.39 -9.72 -6.28
CA GLU A 167 15.86 -9.73 -6.28
C GLU A 167 16.48 -8.39 -6.68
N GLU A 168 15.71 -7.43 -7.18
CA GLU A 168 16.18 -6.09 -7.55
C GLU A 168 15.72 -4.99 -6.58
N HIS A 169 15.10 -5.35 -5.46
CA HIS A 169 14.60 -4.39 -4.46
C HIS A 169 15.74 -3.72 -3.69
N THR A 170 16.35 -2.72 -4.28
CA THR A 170 17.54 -2.02 -3.74
C THR A 170 17.31 -1.38 -2.38
N ASP A 171 16.10 -0.84 -2.11
CA ASP A 171 15.78 -0.25 -0.80
C ASP A 171 15.75 -1.30 0.31
N ALA A 172 15.26 -2.52 0.04
CA ALA A 172 15.29 -3.62 1.00
C ALA A 172 16.73 -4.08 1.25
N MET A 173 17.56 -4.20 0.20
CA MET A 173 18.98 -4.52 0.35
C MET A 173 19.73 -3.47 1.15
N TYR A 174 19.49 -2.19 0.89
CA TYR A 174 20.10 -1.10 1.65
C TYR A 174 19.72 -1.16 3.12
N ASN A 175 18.45 -1.31 3.45
CA ASN A 175 17.96 -1.39 4.83
C ASN A 175 18.44 -2.68 5.54
N LEU A 176 18.57 -3.79 4.82
CA LEU A 176 19.19 -5.02 5.33
C LEU A 176 20.68 -4.78 5.67
N GLY A 177 21.41 -4.10 4.79
CA GLY A 177 22.81 -3.70 5.02
C GLY A 177 22.94 -2.82 6.27
N VAL A 178 22.08 -1.82 6.42
CA VAL A 178 22.02 -0.96 7.63
C VAL A 178 21.72 -1.79 8.88
N SER A 179 20.77 -2.72 8.80
CA SER A 179 20.40 -3.61 9.91
C SER A 179 21.56 -4.51 10.31
N TYR A 180 22.33 -5.05 9.35
CA TYR A 180 23.55 -5.81 9.64
C TYR A 180 24.66 -4.95 10.23
N ALA A 181 24.83 -3.71 9.76
CA ALA A 181 25.79 -2.79 10.36
C ALA A 181 25.44 -2.46 11.82
N PHE A 182 24.16 -2.23 12.11
CA PHE A 182 23.66 -2.04 13.48
C PHE A 182 23.94 -3.25 14.39
N LYS A 183 23.92 -4.46 13.83
CA LYS A 183 24.26 -5.72 14.54
C LYS A 183 25.77 -6.01 14.53
N GLU A 184 26.61 -5.05 14.14
CA GLU A 184 28.07 -5.18 14.04
C GLU A 184 28.54 -6.31 13.08
N LYS A 185 27.68 -6.70 12.11
CA LYS A 185 27.99 -7.72 11.11
C LYS A 185 28.55 -7.06 9.84
N ALA A 186 29.71 -6.44 9.95
CA ALA A 186 30.31 -5.59 8.92
C ALA A 186 30.42 -6.27 7.54
N ASP A 187 30.83 -7.55 7.48
CA ASP A 187 30.98 -8.25 6.19
C ASP A 187 29.64 -8.44 5.47
N LYS A 188 28.58 -8.80 6.21
CA LYS A 188 27.24 -8.92 5.64
C LYS A 188 26.67 -7.55 5.20
N ALA A 189 26.95 -6.50 5.98
CA ALA A 189 26.53 -5.15 5.61
C ALA A 189 27.20 -4.70 4.30
N LEU A 190 28.50 -4.93 4.14
CA LEU A 190 29.24 -4.62 2.93
C LEU A 190 28.72 -5.41 1.72
N GLU A 191 28.42 -6.70 1.88
CA GLU A 191 27.83 -7.52 0.82
C GLU A 191 26.53 -6.91 0.31
N MET A 192 25.65 -6.44 1.20
CA MET A 192 24.38 -5.83 0.80
C MET A 192 24.60 -4.48 0.10
N PHE A 193 25.49 -3.64 0.62
CA PHE A 193 25.80 -2.36 -0.05
C PHE A 193 26.45 -2.56 -1.41
N ASP A 194 27.27 -3.61 -1.58
CA ASP A 194 27.83 -3.95 -2.89
C ASP A 194 26.74 -4.34 -3.88
N LYS A 195 25.78 -5.17 -3.49
CA LYS A 195 24.63 -5.53 -4.35
C LYS A 195 23.81 -4.32 -4.74
N VAL A 196 23.56 -3.39 -3.81
CA VAL A 196 22.88 -2.12 -4.14
C VAL A 196 23.67 -1.34 -5.19
N LEU A 197 24.98 -1.22 -5.04
CA LEU A 197 25.84 -0.47 -5.96
C LEU A 197 26.06 -1.18 -7.32
N GLU A 198 25.89 -2.49 -7.38
CA GLU A 198 25.87 -3.24 -8.66
C GLU A 198 24.63 -2.91 -9.47
N ILE A 199 23.44 -2.77 -8.82
CA ILE A 199 22.18 -2.44 -9.48
C ILE A 199 22.07 -0.92 -9.72
N GLN A 200 22.46 -0.12 -8.72
CA GLN A 200 22.38 1.35 -8.73
C GLN A 200 23.76 1.94 -8.37
N PRO A 201 24.69 2.10 -9.33
CA PRO A 201 26.06 2.59 -9.05
C PRO A 201 26.13 4.00 -8.43
N ASP A 202 25.08 4.80 -8.60
CA ASP A 202 24.96 6.16 -8.08
C ASP A 202 24.17 6.25 -6.76
N HIS A 203 23.90 5.13 -6.10
CA HIS A 203 23.19 5.11 -4.81
C HIS A 203 24.04 5.70 -3.70
N LEU A 204 23.85 7.00 -3.43
CA LEU A 204 24.71 7.80 -2.53
C LEU A 204 24.81 7.25 -1.12
N LEU A 205 23.68 6.80 -0.54
CA LEU A 205 23.64 6.32 0.85
C LEU A 205 24.39 5.00 0.99
N ALA A 206 24.25 4.05 0.06
CA ALA A 206 24.96 2.78 0.09
C ALA A 206 26.48 3.00 -0.09
N GLY A 207 26.87 3.87 -1.03
CA GLY A 207 28.27 4.23 -1.25
C GLY A 207 28.91 4.90 -0.04
N HIS A 208 28.16 5.74 0.68
CA HIS A 208 28.65 6.37 1.91
C HIS A 208 28.76 5.37 3.06
N ALA A 209 27.74 4.55 3.29
CA ALA A 209 27.71 3.55 4.34
C ALA A 209 28.84 2.51 4.17
N LYS A 210 29.09 2.06 2.93
CA LYS A 210 30.21 1.17 2.60
C LYS A 210 31.56 1.78 3.02
N LYS A 211 31.84 3.02 2.59
CA LYS A 211 33.09 3.72 2.94
C LYS A 211 33.28 3.88 4.44
N LEU A 212 32.23 4.15 5.20
CA LEU A 212 32.30 4.26 6.67
C LEU A 212 32.73 2.94 7.30
N ILE A 213 32.16 1.84 6.87
CA ILE A 213 32.52 0.49 7.42
C ILE A 213 33.95 0.11 7.02
N GLU A 214 34.37 0.37 5.77
CA GLU A 214 35.72 0.08 5.29
C GLU A 214 36.80 0.89 6.05
N SER A 215 36.48 2.13 6.42
CA SER A 215 37.38 3.01 7.17
C SER A 215 37.48 2.67 8.67
N ALA A 216 36.52 1.90 9.20
CA ALA A 216 36.48 1.48 10.60
C ALA A 216 37.12 0.10 10.86
N LYS A 217 37.51 -0.62 9.79
CA LYS A 217 38.28 -1.88 9.85
C LYS A 217 39.77 -1.62 9.92
#